data_58548610e6e36deff8de8176305b479d
#
_entry.id   58548610e6e36deff8de8176305b479d
#
_cell.length_a   1.000
_cell.length_b   1.000
_cell.length_c   1.000
_cell.angle_alpha   90.00
_cell.angle_beta   90.00
_cell.angle_gamma   90.00
#
_symmetry.space_group_name_H-M   'P 1'
#
loop_
_entity.id
_entity.type
_entity.pdbx_description
1 polymer ?
#
loop_
_entity_poly.entity_id
_entity_poly.type
_entity_poly.pdbx_seq_one_letter_code
_entity_poly.pdbx_strand_id
1 'polypeptide(L)'
;PWGGVEQLAWTKDGKKLIYTCRKKIGIDYAESTNTDLYAYNTENGETVNLTEGMMGYDKNPVISPNGRYMAWESMEREGYEADKIRLYVMDLTTGEKNDFSEGFDQNAEGLKWGDDNTIWFISDWHATDEIYSLDIPTGRITKHTDGVHNYTSVIPTGKMLLATKVSMSKPAEIYK
;
A
#
# COMPACT_ATOMS: atom_id res chain seq x y z
N PRO A 1 12.38 -2.49 12.38
CA PRO A 1 11.71 -2.42 11.10
C PRO A 1 11.57 -3.80 10.47
N TRP A 2 10.47 -4.02 9.80
CA TRP A 2 10.20 -5.20 9.01
C TRP A 2 10.42 -4.89 7.55
N GLY A 3 10.97 -5.82 6.77
CA GLY A 3 11.12 -5.67 5.34
C GLY A 3 12.26 -4.73 4.93
N GLY A 4 12.22 -4.33 3.67
CA GLY A 4 13.22 -3.49 3.03
C GLY A 4 12.74 -2.05 2.80
N VAL A 5 13.17 -1.47 1.71
CA VAL A 5 12.88 -0.07 1.34
C VAL A 5 11.40 0.19 1.07
N GLU A 6 10.63 -0.85 0.73
CA GLU A 6 9.17 -0.77 0.54
C GLU A 6 8.42 -0.40 1.82
N GLN A 7 9.03 -0.62 2.99
CA GLN A 7 8.47 -0.29 4.29
C GLN A 7 8.81 1.12 4.76
N LEU A 8 9.44 1.91 3.90
CA LEU A 8 9.91 3.27 4.19
C LEU A 8 9.34 4.26 3.18
N ALA A 9 8.83 5.38 3.66
CA ALA A 9 8.40 6.50 2.83
C ALA A 9 8.84 7.84 3.43
N TRP A 10 9.34 8.75 2.59
CA TRP A 10 9.64 10.11 3.01
C TRP A 10 8.46 11.02 2.71
N THR A 11 8.15 11.92 3.64
CA THR A 11 7.26 13.04 3.32
C THR A 11 7.92 13.92 2.24
N LYS A 12 7.10 14.57 1.42
CA LYS A 12 7.57 15.37 0.29
C LYS A 12 8.56 16.48 0.68
N ASP A 13 8.42 17.04 1.87
CA ASP A 13 9.30 18.06 2.43
C ASP A 13 10.61 17.50 3.01
N GLY A 14 10.76 16.17 3.03
CA GLY A 14 11.92 15.48 3.58
C GLY A 14 12.08 15.55 5.10
N LYS A 15 11.08 16.04 5.83
CA LYS A 15 11.18 16.24 7.28
C LYS A 15 10.77 15.04 8.11
N LYS A 16 9.96 14.13 7.56
CA LYS A 16 9.51 12.94 8.26
C LYS A 16 9.81 11.69 7.46
N LEU A 17 10.32 10.68 8.15
CA LEU A 17 10.43 9.32 7.66
C LEU A 17 9.26 8.50 8.20
N ILE A 18 8.44 7.95 7.31
CA ILE A 18 7.37 7.02 7.67
C ILE A 18 7.91 5.60 7.50
N TYR A 19 7.66 4.74 8.50
CA TYR A 19 8.16 3.37 8.48
C TYR A 19 7.20 2.40 9.17
N THR A 20 7.17 1.17 8.67
CA THR A 20 6.46 0.05 9.31
C THR A 20 7.25 -0.51 10.46
N CYS A 21 6.63 -0.70 11.61
CA CYS A 21 7.28 -1.31 12.76
C CYS A 21 6.28 -2.02 13.68
N ARG A 22 6.72 -3.15 14.25
CA ARG A 22 6.05 -3.80 15.37
C ARG A 22 6.78 -3.41 16.65
N LYS A 23 6.19 -2.51 17.45
CA LYS A 23 6.75 -2.07 18.73
C LYS A 23 6.19 -2.89 19.90
N LYS A 24 6.36 -4.19 19.85
CA LYS A 24 6.03 -5.13 20.92
C LYS A 24 7.29 -5.78 21.46
N ILE A 25 7.27 -6.28 22.67
CA ILE A 25 8.41 -6.92 23.35
C ILE A 25 7.99 -8.24 24.00
N GLY A 26 8.95 -9.13 24.22
CA GLY A 26 8.71 -10.41 24.89
C GLY A 26 7.79 -11.33 24.09
N ILE A 27 6.85 -11.93 24.79
CA ILE A 27 5.89 -12.90 24.23
C ILE A 27 4.95 -12.22 23.21
N ASP A 28 4.52 -11.00 23.49
CA ASP A 28 3.61 -10.25 22.60
C ASP A 28 4.23 -10.03 21.22
N TYR A 29 5.56 -9.92 21.13
CA TYR A 29 6.24 -9.81 19.83
C TYR A 29 6.14 -11.09 19.01
N ALA A 30 6.12 -12.25 19.66
CA ALA A 30 6.04 -13.54 19.00
C ALA A 30 4.60 -13.91 18.59
N GLU A 31 3.60 -13.45 19.34
CA GLU A 31 2.20 -13.78 19.12
C GLU A 31 1.46 -12.79 18.23
N SER A 32 1.83 -11.51 18.31
CA SER A 32 1.14 -10.46 17.55
C SER A 32 1.66 -10.37 16.11
N THR A 33 0.75 -10.27 15.15
CA THR A 33 1.06 -9.92 13.75
C THR A 33 0.85 -8.43 13.48
N ASN A 34 0.34 -7.66 14.47
CA ASN A 34 0.09 -6.24 14.30
C ASN A 34 1.38 -5.45 14.01
N THR A 35 1.36 -4.65 12.95
CA THR A 35 2.38 -3.65 12.63
C THR A 35 1.71 -2.31 12.42
N ASP A 36 2.34 -1.25 12.91
CA ASP A 36 1.87 0.12 12.71
C ASP A 36 2.82 0.91 11.81
N LEU A 37 2.28 1.99 11.23
CA LEU A 37 3.05 3.01 10.53
C LEU A 37 3.42 4.13 11.51
N TYR A 38 4.70 4.40 11.62
CA TYR A 38 5.25 5.47 12.47
C TYR A 38 5.85 6.57 11.62
N ALA A 39 5.62 7.83 12.01
CA ALA A 39 6.29 8.98 11.43
C ALA A 39 7.37 9.50 12.39
N TYR A 40 8.62 9.42 11.99
CA TYR A 40 9.77 9.97 12.68
C TYR A 40 10.10 11.35 12.11
N ASN A 41 10.08 12.38 12.95
CA ASN A 41 10.48 13.72 12.58
C ASN A 41 12.01 13.88 12.74
N THR A 42 12.69 14.16 11.65
CA THR A 42 14.15 14.25 11.62
C THR A 42 14.70 15.53 12.25
N GLU A 43 13.88 16.56 12.44
CA GLU A 43 14.30 17.85 13.02
C GLU A 43 14.29 17.82 14.54
N ASN A 44 13.31 17.16 15.17
CA ASN A 44 13.16 17.13 16.63
C ASN A 44 13.25 15.73 17.26
N GLY A 45 13.33 14.67 16.45
CA GLY A 45 13.41 13.27 16.92
C GLY A 45 12.10 12.69 17.42
N GLU A 46 10.97 13.40 17.30
CA GLU A 46 9.66 12.92 17.72
C GLU A 46 9.15 11.81 16.81
N THR A 47 8.51 10.80 17.41
CA THR A 47 7.89 9.70 16.67
C THR A 47 6.40 9.62 17.03
N VAL A 48 5.55 9.61 16.01
CA VAL A 48 4.09 9.50 16.14
C VAL A 48 3.62 8.22 15.48
N ASN A 49 2.70 7.47 16.13
CA ASN A 49 2.02 6.34 15.53
C ASN A 49 0.86 6.87 14.65
N LEU A 50 0.91 6.58 13.35
CA LEU A 50 -0.10 7.05 12.40
C LEU A 50 -1.31 6.12 12.30
N THR A 51 -1.16 4.84 12.64
CA THR A 51 -2.21 3.81 12.56
C THR A 51 -2.60 3.26 13.93
N GLU A 52 -2.39 4.05 14.99
CA GLU A 52 -2.77 3.65 16.36
C GLU A 52 -4.23 3.19 16.42
N GLY A 53 -4.44 2.02 17.03
CA GLY A 53 -5.75 1.39 17.17
C GLY A 53 -6.20 0.54 15.98
N MET A 54 -5.48 0.54 14.87
CA MET A 54 -5.67 -0.43 13.80
C MET A 54 -4.99 -1.75 14.18
N MET A 55 -5.65 -2.87 13.93
CA MET A 55 -5.16 -4.21 14.27
C MET A 55 -4.74 -4.93 12.98
N GLY A 56 -3.77 -5.80 13.06
CA GLY A 56 -3.24 -6.52 11.89
C GLY A 56 -2.06 -5.79 11.23
N TYR A 57 -1.76 -6.15 9.99
CA TYR A 57 -0.63 -5.54 9.28
C TYR A 57 -1.00 -4.21 8.65
N ASP A 58 -0.31 -3.12 9.05
CA ASP A 58 -0.24 -1.87 8.31
C ASP A 58 1.17 -1.74 7.71
N LYS A 59 1.29 -1.75 6.39
CA LYS A 59 2.58 -1.87 5.69
C LYS A 59 2.60 -1.14 4.34
N ASN A 60 3.78 -1.06 3.73
CA ASN A 60 4.01 -0.52 2.38
C ASN A 60 3.46 0.91 2.18
N PRO A 61 3.84 1.89 3.02
CA PRO A 61 3.35 3.26 2.88
C PRO A 61 3.89 3.92 1.61
N VAL A 62 3.02 4.63 0.88
CA VAL A 62 3.39 5.42 -0.30
C VAL A 62 2.79 6.81 -0.21
N ILE A 63 3.60 7.84 -0.48
CA ILE A 63 3.19 9.25 -0.42
C ILE A 63 2.80 9.74 -1.81
N SER A 64 1.69 10.48 -1.91
CA SER A 64 1.27 11.11 -3.16
C SER A 64 2.29 12.14 -3.67
N PRO A 65 2.36 12.38 -4.99
CA PRO A 65 3.33 13.33 -5.56
C PRO A 65 3.23 14.76 -5.00
N ASN A 66 2.02 15.21 -4.64
CA ASN A 66 1.82 16.51 -3.97
C ASN A 66 2.19 16.49 -2.47
N GLY A 67 2.35 15.30 -1.86
CA GLY A 67 2.67 15.14 -0.43
C GLY A 67 1.47 15.24 0.50
N ARG A 68 0.25 15.35 -0.03
CA ARG A 68 -0.97 15.50 0.77
C ARG A 68 -1.46 14.17 1.33
N TYR A 69 -1.38 13.10 0.55
CA TYR A 69 -1.94 11.81 0.91
C TYR A 69 -0.84 10.77 1.15
N MET A 70 -1.13 9.86 2.06
CA MET A 70 -0.41 8.60 2.24
C MET A 70 -1.38 7.44 2.00
N ALA A 71 -1.01 6.51 1.13
CA ALA A 71 -1.73 5.23 0.99
C ALA A 71 -0.89 4.10 1.57
N TRP A 72 -1.56 3.05 2.06
CA TRP A 72 -0.89 1.85 2.56
C TRP A 72 -1.78 0.62 2.47
N GLU A 73 -1.17 -0.53 2.59
CA GLU A 73 -1.81 -1.83 2.66
C GLU A 73 -2.14 -2.15 4.12
N SER A 74 -3.39 -2.53 4.41
CA SER A 74 -3.87 -2.78 5.77
C SER A 74 -4.67 -4.08 5.86
N MET A 75 -4.32 -4.96 6.81
CA MET A 75 -5.15 -6.09 7.22
C MET A 75 -5.99 -5.71 8.44
N GLU A 76 -7.10 -6.41 8.66
CA GLU A 76 -8.04 -6.02 9.71
C GLU A 76 -7.71 -6.61 11.07
N ARG A 77 -7.29 -7.88 11.09
CA ARG A 77 -7.22 -8.66 12.34
C ARG A 77 -5.80 -9.09 12.68
N GLU A 78 -5.45 -8.93 13.94
CA GLU A 78 -4.25 -9.52 14.50
C GLU A 78 -4.33 -11.05 14.48
N GLY A 79 -3.24 -11.71 14.08
CA GLY A 79 -3.15 -13.17 14.01
C GLY A 79 -3.73 -13.80 12.74
N TYR A 80 -4.30 -13.02 11.83
CA TYR A 80 -4.91 -13.51 10.59
C TYR A 80 -4.16 -13.03 9.37
N GLU A 81 -3.10 -13.73 8.99
CA GLU A 81 -2.25 -13.39 7.83
C GLU A 81 -2.95 -13.62 6.48
N ALA A 82 -4.09 -14.31 6.47
CA ALA A 82 -4.94 -14.52 5.29
C ALA A 82 -6.09 -13.51 5.17
N ASP A 83 -6.11 -12.46 6.00
CA ASP A 83 -7.08 -11.38 5.86
C ASP A 83 -6.88 -10.63 4.55
N LYS A 84 -7.99 -10.07 4.03
CA LYS A 84 -7.96 -9.18 2.87
C LYS A 84 -6.99 -8.02 3.10
N ILE A 85 -6.13 -7.76 2.13
CA ILE A 85 -5.28 -6.57 2.11
C ILE A 85 -6.11 -5.39 1.59
N ARG A 86 -6.51 -4.52 2.52
CA ARG A 86 -7.30 -3.32 2.25
C ARG A 86 -6.42 -2.18 1.76
N LEU A 87 -7.00 -1.27 0.98
CA LEU A 87 -6.37 -0.04 0.53
C LEU A 87 -6.85 1.14 1.39
N TYR A 88 -6.00 1.59 2.28
CA TYR A 88 -6.25 2.78 3.09
C TYR A 88 -5.55 4.01 2.53
N VAL A 89 -6.19 5.17 2.68
CA VAL A 89 -5.59 6.47 2.37
C VAL A 89 -5.83 7.43 3.53
N MET A 90 -4.75 8.11 3.96
CA MET A 90 -4.78 9.17 4.97
C MET A 90 -4.52 10.52 4.30
N ASP A 91 -5.31 11.52 4.61
CA ASP A 91 -4.95 12.92 4.37
C ASP A 91 -3.96 13.35 5.48
N LEU A 92 -2.73 13.59 5.11
CA LEU A 92 -1.66 13.95 6.06
C LEU A 92 -1.84 15.34 6.69
N THR A 93 -2.76 16.16 6.15
CA THR A 93 -3.09 17.48 6.71
C THR A 93 -4.10 17.37 7.83
N THR A 94 -5.12 16.52 7.67
CA THR A 94 -6.22 16.35 8.63
C THR A 94 -6.06 15.16 9.56
N GLY A 95 -5.28 14.14 9.13
CA GLY A 95 -5.16 12.85 9.80
C GLY A 95 -6.34 11.91 9.54
N GLU A 96 -7.29 12.29 8.69
CA GLU A 96 -8.44 11.48 8.33
C GLU A 96 -7.99 10.26 7.52
N LYS A 97 -8.49 9.07 7.90
CA LYS A 97 -8.18 7.78 7.28
C LYS A 97 -9.44 7.18 6.65
N ASN A 98 -9.35 6.75 5.42
CA ASN A 98 -10.47 6.13 4.70
C ASN A 98 -10.07 4.79 4.09
N ASP A 99 -10.91 3.76 4.27
CA ASP A 99 -10.83 2.49 3.55
C ASP A 99 -11.51 2.64 2.19
N PHE A 100 -10.71 2.69 1.13
CA PHE A 100 -11.23 2.76 -0.25
C PHE A 100 -11.57 1.39 -0.84
N SER A 101 -11.26 0.31 -0.14
CA SER A 101 -11.53 -1.06 -0.56
C SER A 101 -12.70 -1.73 0.16
N GLU A 102 -13.53 -0.97 0.91
CA GLU A 102 -14.66 -1.53 1.68
C GLU A 102 -15.60 -2.37 0.81
N GLY A 103 -15.98 -1.88 -0.37
CA GLY A 103 -16.82 -2.59 -1.33
C GLY A 103 -16.06 -3.46 -2.35
N PHE A 104 -14.74 -3.60 -2.21
CA PHE A 104 -13.87 -4.34 -3.10
C PHE A 104 -13.43 -5.65 -2.45
N ASP A 105 -13.97 -6.78 -2.91
CA ASP A 105 -13.78 -8.10 -2.31
C ASP A 105 -12.51 -8.82 -2.81
N GLN A 106 -11.40 -8.09 -2.89
CA GLN A 106 -10.10 -8.59 -3.33
C GLN A 106 -8.97 -7.86 -2.59
N ASN A 107 -7.75 -8.41 -2.65
CA ASN A 107 -6.55 -7.76 -2.16
C ASN A 107 -6.18 -6.54 -3.03
N ALA A 108 -5.60 -5.52 -2.42
CA ALA A 108 -4.99 -4.39 -3.12
C ALA A 108 -3.50 -4.33 -2.75
N GLU A 109 -2.62 -4.70 -3.69
CA GLU A 109 -1.20 -4.88 -3.43
C GLU A 109 -0.33 -4.05 -4.37
N GLY A 110 0.86 -3.67 -3.89
CA GLY A 110 1.85 -2.99 -4.71
C GLY A 110 1.45 -1.58 -5.11
N LEU A 111 0.85 -0.83 -4.19
CA LEU A 111 0.30 0.50 -4.40
C LEU A 111 1.32 1.47 -5.02
N LYS A 112 0.94 2.17 -6.09
CA LYS A 112 1.76 3.20 -6.76
C LYS A 112 0.91 4.41 -7.15
N TRP A 113 1.30 5.59 -6.74
CA TRP A 113 0.67 6.82 -7.21
C TRP A 113 1.00 7.07 -8.69
N GLY A 114 -0.03 7.26 -9.51
CA GLY A 114 0.11 7.69 -10.91
C GLY A 114 0.19 9.22 -11.04
N ASP A 115 -0.61 9.87 -10.22
CA ASP A 115 -0.68 11.33 -10.03
C ASP A 115 -1.20 11.62 -8.61
N ASP A 116 -1.65 12.84 -8.35
CA ASP A 116 -2.12 13.26 -7.02
C ASP A 116 -3.46 12.63 -6.60
N ASN A 117 -4.18 12.03 -7.53
CA ASN A 117 -5.53 11.51 -7.33
C ASN A 117 -5.72 10.04 -7.73
N THR A 118 -4.72 9.43 -8.36
CA THR A 118 -4.84 8.07 -8.90
C THR A 118 -3.81 7.14 -8.28
N ILE A 119 -4.27 6.04 -7.69
CA ILE A 119 -3.42 4.94 -7.22
C ILE A 119 -3.59 3.74 -8.15
N TRP A 120 -2.47 3.19 -8.61
CA TRP A 120 -2.40 1.94 -9.36
C TRP A 120 -1.98 0.81 -8.43
N PHE A 121 -2.57 -0.38 -8.61
CA PHE A 121 -2.28 -1.54 -7.79
C PHE A 121 -2.57 -2.85 -8.54
N ILE A 122 -2.13 -3.96 -7.97
CA ILE A 122 -2.41 -5.30 -8.46
C ILE A 122 -3.42 -5.96 -7.54
N SER A 123 -4.30 -6.75 -8.13
CA SER A 123 -5.31 -7.50 -7.40
C SER A 123 -5.64 -8.82 -8.08
N ASP A 124 -5.94 -9.82 -7.27
CA ASP A 124 -6.36 -11.14 -7.70
C ASP A 124 -7.70 -11.10 -8.46
N TRP A 125 -7.79 -11.84 -9.56
CA TRP A 125 -9.02 -12.00 -10.31
C TRP A 125 -9.08 -13.38 -10.96
N HIS A 126 -9.97 -14.27 -10.49
CA HIS A 126 -10.15 -15.61 -11.06
C HIS A 126 -8.83 -16.39 -11.30
N ALA A 127 -7.96 -16.40 -10.30
CA ALA A 127 -6.62 -17.02 -10.33
C ALA A 127 -5.63 -16.35 -11.31
N THR A 128 -5.84 -15.08 -11.65
CA THR A 128 -4.87 -14.21 -12.32
C THR A 128 -4.68 -12.93 -11.53
N ASP A 129 -3.53 -12.27 -11.70
CA ASP A 129 -3.24 -10.98 -11.07
C ASP A 129 -3.37 -9.90 -12.13
N GLU A 130 -4.31 -8.97 -11.91
CA GLU A 130 -4.67 -7.92 -12.87
C GLU A 130 -4.35 -6.53 -12.34
N ILE A 131 -4.23 -5.57 -13.25
CA ILE A 131 -3.95 -4.17 -12.92
C ILE A 131 -5.26 -3.42 -12.70
N TYR A 132 -5.32 -2.72 -11.57
CA TYR A 132 -6.43 -1.85 -11.17
C TYR A 132 -5.95 -0.42 -10.91
N SER A 133 -6.90 0.51 -10.92
CA SER A 133 -6.69 1.86 -10.40
C SER A 133 -7.81 2.28 -9.46
N LEU A 134 -7.46 3.08 -8.47
CA LEU A 134 -8.38 3.82 -7.62
C LEU A 134 -8.31 5.31 -7.97
N ASP A 135 -9.45 5.93 -8.23
CA ASP A 135 -9.61 7.38 -8.32
C ASP A 135 -10.05 7.92 -6.95
N ILE A 136 -9.18 8.70 -6.30
CA ILE A 136 -9.41 9.20 -4.92
C ILE A 136 -10.66 10.08 -4.80
N PRO A 137 -10.89 11.07 -5.70
CA PRO A 137 -12.05 11.95 -5.60
C PRO A 137 -13.40 11.24 -5.66
N THR A 138 -13.49 10.14 -6.40
CA THR A 138 -14.76 9.41 -6.59
C THR A 138 -14.83 8.10 -5.80
N GLY A 139 -13.71 7.61 -5.26
CA GLY A 139 -13.60 6.29 -4.63
C GLY A 139 -13.74 5.12 -5.60
N ARG A 140 -13.70 5.39 -6.92
CA ARG A 140 -13.96 4.36 -7.93
C ARG A 140 -12.73 3.52 -8.20
N ILE A 141 -12.87 2.20 -8.02
CA ILE A 141 -11.89 1.20 -8.46
C ILE A 141 -12.26 0.71 -9.86
N THR A 142 -11.27 0.65 -10.75
CA THR A 142 -11.42 0.22 -12.15
C THR A 142 -10.39 -0.84 -12.50
N LYS A 143 -10.84 -1.98 -13.06
CA LYS A 143 -9.97 -3.01 -13.62
C LYS A 143 -9.54 -2.62 -15.04
N HIS A 144 -8.26 -2.78 -15.38
CA HIS A 144 -7.70 -2.34 -16.67
C HIS A 144 -7.21 -3.48 -17.56
N THR A 145 -6.97 -4.66 -16.99
CA THR A 145 -6.39 -5.79 -17.73
C THR A 145 -7.20 -7.06 -17.53
N ASP A 146 -7.08 -7.97 -18.49
CA ASP A 146 -7.68 -9.30 -18.49
C ASP A 146 -6.74 -10.29 -19.21
N GLY A 147 -6.83 -11.57 -18.90
CA GLY A 147 -6.13 -12.61 -19.64
C GLY A 147 -5.68 -13.79 -18.78
N VAL A 148 -4.91 -14.69 -19.40
CA VAL A 148 -4.35 -15.89 -18.73
C VAL A 148 -2.87 -15.62 -18.44
N HIS A 149 -2.60 -14.72 -17.50
CA HIS A 149 -1.27 -14.31 -17.08
C HIS A 149 -1.37 -13.59 -15.73
N ASN A 150 -0.23 -13.31 -15.11
CA ASN A 150 -0.16 -12.55 -13.86
C ASN A 150 0.70 -11.31 -14.04
N TYR A 151 0.19 -10.17 -13.65
CA TYR A 151 1.00 -8.97 -13.47
C TYR A 151 1.67 -9.02 -12.10
N THR A 152 2.98 -8.79 -12.05
CA THR A 152 3.77 -8.85 -10.81
C THR A 152 4.23 -7.48 -10.33
N SER A 153 4.13 -6.47 -11.17
CA SER A 153 4.35 -5.06 -10.79
C SER A 153 3.70 -4.11 -11.78
N VAL A 154 3.36 -2.92 -11.31
CA VAL A 154 2.91 -1.79 -12.12
C VAL A 154 3.65 -0.53 -11.70
N ILE A 155 4.15 0.23 -12.67
CA ILE A 155 4.88 1.49 -12.45
C ILE A 155 4.29 2.54 -13.39
N PRO A 156 3.50 3.49 -12.88
CA PRO A 156 3.02 4.62 -13.67
C PRO A 156 4.17 5.58 -14.00
N THR A 157 4.29 5.97 -15.27
CA THR A 157 5.31 6.91 -15.75
C THR A 157 4.67 7.98 -16.63
N GLY A 158 4.09 8.99 -16.00
CA GLY A 158 3.37 10.06 -16.70
C GLY A 158 2.19 9.53 -17.52
N LYS A 159 2.32 9.43 -18.84
CA LYS A 159 1.26 8.96 -19.74
C LYS A 159 1.26 7.45 -20.03
N MET A 160 2.17 6.71 -19.43
CA MET A 160 2.35 5.28 -19.71
C MET A 160 2.37 4.49 -18.42
N LEU A 161 1.97 3.23 -18.51
CA LEU A 161 2.22 2.23 -17.47
C LEU A 161 3.31 1.28 -17.96
N LEU A 162 4.31 1.04 -17.12
CA LEU A 162 5.20 -0.09 -17.26
C LEU A 162 4.75 -1.18 -16.33
N ALA A 163 4.66 -2.39 -16.81
CA ALA A 163 4.26 -3.54 -15.97
C ALA A 163 5.16 -4.74 -16.25
N THR A 164 5.40 -5.55 -15.24
CA THR A 164 5.96 -6.88 -15.42
C THR A 164 4.84 -7.89 -15.45
N LYS A 165 4.94 -8.83 -16.39
CA LYS A 165 3.93 -9.86 -16.62
C LYS A 165 4.60 -11.22 -16.81
N VAL A 166 4.02 -12.26 -16.20
CA VAL A 166 4.47 -13.64 -16.27
C VAL A 166 3.30 -14.55 -16.65
N SER A 167 3.58 -15.71 -17.24
CA SER A 167 2.60 -16.78 -17.44
C SER A 167 3.24 -18.14 -17.25
N MET A 168 2.45 -19.20 -17.25
CA MET A 168 2.95 -20.59 -17.14
C MET A 168 4.01 -20.96 -18.18
N SER A 169 3.98 -20.33 -19.34
CA SER A 169 4.87 -20.63 -20.47
C SER A 169 5.87 -19.52 -20.80
N LYS A 170 5.85 -18.40 -20.07
CA LYS A 170 6.73 -17.26 -20.32
C LYS A 170 7.29 -16.70 -19.02
N PRO A 171 8.61 -16.42 -18.96
CA PRO A 171 9.22 -15.73 -17.83
C PRO A 171 8.65 -14.30 -17.68
N ALA A 172 9.02 -13.64 -16.59
CA ALA A 172 8.66 -12.24 -16.39
C ALA A 172 9.30 -11.34 -17.47
N GLU A 173 8.48 -10.57 -18.14
CA GLU A 173 8.86 -9.60 -19.17
C GLU A 173 8.23 -8.24 -18.87
N ILE A 174 8.87 -7.16 -19.37
CA ILE A 174 8.38 -5.79 -19.22
C ILE A 174 7.46 -5.45 -20.40
N TYR A 175 6.30 -4.92 -20.06
CA TYR A 175 5.27 -4.46 -21.00
C TYR A 175 4.98 -2.97 -20.78
N LYS A 176 4.50 -2.34 -21.84
CA LYS A 176 4.08 -0.94 -21.89
C LYS A 176 2.60 -0.88 -22.26
#